data_dfed045857356ada084fb8aa16a72ddf
#
_entry.id   dfed045857356ada084fb8aa16a72ddf
#
_cell.length_a   1.000
_cell.length_b   1.000
_cell.length_c   1.000
_cell.angle_alpha   90.00
_cell.angle_beta   90.00
_cell.angle_gamma   90.00
#
_symmetry.space_group_name_H-M   'P 1'
#
loop_
_entity.id
_entity.type
_entity.pdbx_description
1 polymer ?
#
loop_
_entity_poly.entity_id
_entity_poly.type
_entity_poly.pdbx_seq_one_letter_code
_entity_poly.pdbx_strand_id
1 'polypeptide(L)' 'MKIIRIEQEEAYIQKAQNVTIEELCEKFGVSKNTIRRDLIELEKKGSIVKNYGGV' A
#
# COMPACT_ATOMS: atom_id res chain seq x y z
N MET A 1 -8.07 -10.26 6.77
CA MET A 1 -8.15 -9.33 7.88
C MET A 1 -7.35 -8.09 7.55
N LYS A 2 -7.90 -6.93 7.92
CA LYS A 2 -7.35 -5.66 7.51
C LYS A 2 -5.92 -5.43 8.02
N ILE A 3 -5.66 -5.75 9.28
CA ILE A 3 -4.35 -5.52 9.87
C ILE A 3 -3.28 -6.36 9.19
N ILE A 4 -3.57 -7.61 8.92
CA ILE A 4 -2.62 -8.49 8.26
C ILE A 4 -2.33 -8.00 6.83
N ARG A 5 -3.37 -7.54 6.13
CA ARG A 5 -3.19 -7.03 4.78
C ARG A 5 -2.30 -5.80 4.76
N ILE A 6 -2.52 -4.88 5.70
CA ILE A 6 -1.72 -3.67 5.77
C ILE A 6 -0.25 -4.00 6.03
N GLU A 7 0.02 -4.94 6.90
CA GLU A 7 1.39 -5.37 7.16
C GLU A 7 2.04 -5.98 5.92
N GLN A 8 1.29 -6.76 5.16
CA GLN A 8 1.79 -7.35 3.94
C GLN A 8 2.06 -6.28 2.88
N GLU A 9 1.19 -5.28 2.79
CA GLU A 9 1.39 -4.16 1.89
C GLU A 9 2.64 -3.39 2.25
N GLU A 10 2.84 -3.14 3.53
CA GLU A 10 4.01 -2.42 4.01
C GLU A 10 5.29 -3.15 3.61
N ALA A 11 5.35 -4.44 3.87
CA ALA A 11 6.52 -5.24 3.53
C ALA A 11 6.79 -5.24 2.02
N TYR A 12 5.72 -5.36 1.24
CA TYR A 12 5.85 -5.38 -0.21
C TYR A 12 6.38 -4.05 -0.74
N ILE A 13 5.83 -2.94 -0.23
CA ILE A 13 6.23 -1.61 -0.65
C ILE A 13 7.69 -1.34 -0.28
N GLN A 14 8.08 -1.68 0.92
CA GLN A 14 9.45 -1.46 1.37
C GLN A 14 10.45 -2.26 0.56
N LYS A 15 10.07 -3.46 0.18
CA LYS A 15 10.94 -4.32 -0.61
C LYS A 15 11.06 -3.84 -2.06
N ALA A 16 9.93 -3.43 -2.65
CA ALA A 16 9.89 -3.02 -4.05
C ALA A 16 10.33 -1.58 -4.26
N GLN A 17 10.17 -0.73 -3.26
CA GLN A 17 10.51 0.69 -3.26
C GLN A 17 9.60 1.56 -4.11
N ASN A 18 9.28 1.13 -5.32
CA ASN A 18 8.35 1.86 -6.19
C ASN A 18 7.25 0.93 -6.65
N VAL A 19 6.03 1.21 -6.20
CA VAL A 19 4.85 0.43 -6.61
C VAL A 19 3.71 1.39 -6.93
N THR A 20 2.82 0.96 -7.82
CA THR A 20 1.63 1.73 -8.14
C THR A 20 0.45 1.19 -7.36
N ILE A 21 -0.60 2.02 -7.26
CA ILE A 21 -1.85 1.58 -6.64
C ILE A 21 -2.45 0.41 -7.40
N GLU A 22 -2.37 0.47 -8.73
CA GLU A 22 -2.89 -0.62 -9.56
C GLU A 22 -2.16 -1.93 -9.27
N GLU A 23 -0.86 -1.87 -9.13
CA GLU A 23 -0.06 -3.03 -8.81
C GLU A 23 -0.48 -3.65 -7.50
N LEU A 24 -0.71 -2.81 -6.49
CA LEU A 24 -1.15 -3.28 -5.19
C LEU A 24 -2.54 -3.89 -5.24
N CYS A 25 -3.43 -3.29 -6.03
CA CYS A 25 -4.77 -3.83 -6.21
C CYS A 25 -4.72 -5.24 -6.80
N GLU A 26 -3.90 -5.45 -7.79
CA GLU A 26 -3.75 -6.77 -8.40
C GLU A 26 -3.12 -7.77 -7.44
N LYS A 27 -2.09 -7.33 -6.75
CA LYS A 27 -1.35 -8.21 -5.83
C LYS A 27 -2.24 -8.69 -4.69
N PHE A 28 -3.04 -7.81 -4.13
CA PHE A 28 -3.84 -8.13 -2.95
C PHE A 28 -5.31 -8.38 -3.24
N GLY A 29 -5.74 -8.21 -4.49
CA GLY A 29 -7.10 -8.52 -4.87
C GLY A 29 -8.16 -7.64 -4.25
N VAL A 30 -7.86 -6.36 -4.07
CA VAL A 30 -8.78 -5.40 -3.47
C VAL A 30 -8.94 -4.19 -4.38
N SER A 31 -9.94 -3.34 -4.07
CA SER A 31 -10.21 -2.16 -4.88
C SER A 31 -9.20 -1.05 -4.63
N LYS A 32 -9.15 -0.09 -5.55
CA LYS A 32 -8.28 1.06 -5.41
C LYS A 32 -8.60 1.85 -4.16
N ASN A 33 -9.88 1.99 -3.83
CA ASN A 33 -10.26 2.73 -2.63
C ASN A 33 -9.73 2.05 -1.37
N THR A 34 -9.75 0.74 -1.33
CA THR A 34 -9.23 -0.01 -0.21
C THR A 34 -7.73 0.21 -0.07
N ILE A 35 -7.01 0.15 -1.19
CA ILE A 35 -5.56 0.38 -1.17
C ILE A 35 -5.26 1.80 -0.73
N ARG A 36 -5.98 2.79 -1.22
CA ARG A 36 -5.77 4.18 -0.82
C ARG A 36 -5.92 4.38 0.68
N ARG A 37 -6.94 3.76 1.27
CA ARG A 37 -7.13 3.84 2.72
C ARG A 37 -5.98 3.21 3.48
N ASP A 38 -5.53 2.05 3.01
CA ASP A 38 -4.43 1.36 3.66
C ASP A 38 -3.15 2.18 3.55
N LEU A 39 -2.90 2.81 2.41
CA LEU A 39 -1.73 3.65 2.21
C LEU A 39 -1.75 4.89 3.10
N ILE A 40 -2.93 5.47 3.32
CA ILE A 40 -3.05 6.61 4.22
C ILE A 40 -2.65 6.21 5.63
N GLU A 41 -3.06 5.05 6.09
CA GLU A 41 -2.68 4.55 7.40
C GLU A 41 -1.18 4.31 7.50
N LEU A 42 -0.58 3.74 6.46
CA LEU A 42 0.85 3.51 6.44
C LEU A 42 1.63 4.82 6.41
N GLU A 43 1.12 5.80 5.70
CA GLU A 43 1.75 7.11 5.63
C GLU A 43 1.70 7.81 6.98
N LYS A 44 0.59 7.74 7.68
CA LYS A 44 0.45 8.30 9.02
C LYS A 44 1.41 7.64 10.00
N LYS A 45 1.64 6.37 9.81
CA LYS A 45 2.54 5.59 10.63
C LYS A 45 4.00 5.91 10.33
N GLY A 46 4.26 6.57 9.21
CA GLY A 46 5.61 6.89 8.79
C GLY A 46 6.35 5.77 8.10
N SER A 47 5.63 4.71 7.72
CA SER A 47 6.24 3.55 7.08
C SER A 47 6.51 3.75 5.60
N ILE A 48 5.77 4.64 4.95
CA ILE A 48 5.90 4.87 3.52
C ILE A 48 5.83 6.36 3.23
N VAL A 49 6.34 6.73 2.04
CA VAL A 49 6.20 8.08 1.51
C VAL A 49 5.39 7.96 0.22
N LYS A 50 4.29 8.68 0.16
CA LYS A 50 3.39 8.64 -0.98
C LYS A 50 3.86 9.60 -2.06
N ASN A 51 4.09 9.08 -3.26
CA ASN A 51 4.46 9.88 -4.42
C ASN A 51 3.33 9.90 -5.43
N TYR A 52 3.40 10.84 -6.37
CA TYR A 52 2.41 10.91 -7.43
C TYR A 52 2.50 9.66 -8.30
N GLY A 53 1.40 8.97 -8.40
CA GLY A 53 1.31 7.77 -9.22
C GLY A 53 1.91 6.52 -8.60
N GLY A 54 2.41 6.61 -7.37
CA GLY A 54 2.99 5.46 -6.72
C GLY A 54 3.28 5.68 -5.25
N VAL A 55 3.93 4.75 -4.66
CA VAL A 55 4.32 4.80 -3.26
C VAL A 55 5.74 4.28 -3.09
#